data_19ac5d35ef42cbff702c32284620edc9
#
_entry.id   19ac5d35ef42cbff702c32284620edc9
#
_cell.length_a   1.000
_cell.length_b   1.000
_cell.length_c   1.000
_cell.angle_alpha   90.00
_cell.angle_beta   90.00
_cell.angle_gamma   90.00
#
_symmetry.space_group_name_H-M   'P 1'
#
loop_
_entity.id
_entity.type
_entity.pdbx_description
1 polymer ?
#
loop_
_entity_poly.entity_id
_entity_poly.type
_entity_poly.pdbx_seq_one_letter_code
_entity_poly.pdbx_strand_id
1 'polypeptide(L)'
;MSLMVAPELVAAAAADLTGIGQAISAANAAAAGPTTQVLAAAGDEVSAAIAALFGTHAQEYQALSARVATFHEQFVRSLTAAGSAYATAEAANASPLQALEQQVLGAINAPTQLWLGRPLIGDGVHGAPGTGQPGGAGGLLWGNGGNGGSGAAGQVGGPGGAAGLFGNGGSGGSGGAGAAGGVGGSGGWLNGNGGAGGAGGLFGAGGTGGSGGGGATTGGD
;
A
#
# COMPACT_ATOMS: atom_id res chain seq x y z
N MET A 1 16.32 -14.26 -8.71
CA MET A 1 15.98 -13.08 -7.87
C MET A 1 15.28 -12.10 -8.78
N SER A 2 13.99 -11.91 -8.61
CA SER A 2 13.25 -10.86 -9.33
C SER A 2 13.58 -9.54 -8.65
N LEU A 3 14.18 -8.60 -9.40
CA LEU A 3 14.39 -7.23 -8.94
C LEU A 3 13.00 -6.57 -8.99
N MET A 4 12.32 -6.49 -7.86
CA MET A 4 11.08 -5.73 -7.76
C MET A 4 11.46 -4.25 -7.77
N VAL A 5 11.21 -3.58 -8.88
CA VAL A 5 11.26 -2.12 -8.94
C VAL A 5 9.99 -1.60 -8.28
N ALA A 6 10.11 -0.79 -7.24
CA ALA A 6 8.97 -0.13 -6.62
C ALA A 6 8.71 1.20 -7.36
N PRO A 7 7.69 1.29 -8.23
CA PRO A 7 7.40 2.48 -9.02
C PRO A 7 7.22 3.73 -8.16
N GLU A 8 6.70 3.57 -6.94
CA GLU A 8 6.48 4.63 -5.98
C GLU A 8 7.79 5.27 -5.50
N LEU A 9 8.85 4.46 -5.33
CA LEU A 9 10.18 4.96 -4.96
C LEU A 9 10.82 5.74 -6.10
N VAL A 10 10.60 5.31 -7.34
CA VAL A 10 11.06 6.04 -8.54
C VAL A 10 10.34 7.38 -8.67
N ALA A 11 9.02 7.39 -8.43
CA ALA A 11 8.22 8.61 -8.45
C ALA A 11 8.64 9.59 -7.34
N ALA A 12 8.91 9.10 -6.13
CA ALA A 12 9.41 9.91 -5.02
C ALA A 12 10.78 10.53 -5.36
N ALA A 13 11.71 9.73 -5.88
CA ALA A 13 13.02 10.21 -6.32
C ALA A 13 12.92 11.28 -7.42
N ALA A 14 11.99 11.13 -8.37
CA ALA A 14 11.75 12.13 -9.42
C ALA A 14 11.19 13.44 -8.82
N ALA A 15 10.33 13.36 -7.82
CA ALA A 15 9.82 14.53 -7.11
C ALA A 15 10.92 15.26 -6.33
N ASP A 16 11.79 14.53 -5.63
CA ASP A 16 12.94 15.10 -4.90
C ASP A 16 13.90 15.80 -5.86
N LEU A 17 14.22 15.17 -6.99
CA LEU A 17 15.05 15.77 -8.03
C LEU A 17 14.42 17.05 -8.59
N THR A 18 13.11 17.10 -8.77
CA THR A 18 12.40 18.31 -9.19
C THR A 18 12.60 19.42 -8.15
N GLY A 19 12.45 19.14 -6.87
CA GLY A 19 12.68 20.11 -5.78
C GLY A 19 14.12 20.64 -5.76
N ILE A 20 15.11 19.76 -5.94
CA ILE A 20 16.53 20.12 -6.04
C ILE A 20 16.77 21.05 -7.22
N GLY A 21 16.24 20.72 -8.41
CA GLY A 21 16.36 21.55 -9.60
C GLY A 21 15.77 22.95 -9.42
N GLN A 22 14.62 23.06 -8.78
CA GLN A 22 13.97 24.33 -8.45
C GLN A 22 14.84 25.18 -7.49
N ALA A 23 15.38 24.55 -6.43
CA ALA A 23 16.23 25.22 -5.46
C ALA A 23 17.52 25.75 -6.09
N ILE A 24 18.18 24.96 -6.95
CA ILE A 24 19.37 25.38 -7.69
C ILE A 24 19.05 26.54 -8.64
N SER A 25 17.93 26.45 -9.37
CA SER A 25 17.50 27.50 -10.28
C SER A 25 17.23 28.82 -9.56
N ALA A 26 16.54 28.77 -8.42
CA ALA A 26 16.28 29.93 -7.59
C ALA A 26 17.58 30.57 -7.04
N ALA A 27 18.53 29.76 -6.58
CA ALA A 27 19.82 30.23 -6.09
C ALA A 27 20.64 30.90 -7.21
N ASN A 28 20.68 30.29 -8.40
CA ASN A 28 21.37 30.84 -9.56
C ASN A 28 20.74 32.15 -10.05
N ALA A 29 19.42 32.24 -10.03
CA ALA A 29 18.71 33.48 -10.37
C ALA A 29 19.01 34.60 -9.37
N ALA A 30 19.05 34.29 -8.07
CA ALA A 30 19.40 35.24 -7.03
C ALA A 30 20.86 35.73 -7.14
N ALA A 31 21.79 34.86 -7.55
CA ALA A 31 23.20 35.19 -7.73
C ALA A 31 23.49 35.93 -9.04
N ALA A 32 22.62 35.88 -10.05
CA ALA A 32 22.89 36.41 -11.39
C ALA A 32 23.21 37.92 -11.36
N GLY A 33 22.35 38.75 -10.76
CA GLY A 33 22.55 40.20 -10.68
C GLY A 33 23.85 40.60 -9.99
N PRO A 34 24.06 40.18 -8.74
CA PRO A 34 25.26 40.54 -7.99
C PRO A 34 26.59 40.08 -8.61
N THR A 35 26.59 38.97 -9.36
CA THR A 35 27.82 38.40 -9.92
C THR A 35 28.12 38.88 -11.34
N THR A 36 27.08 39.17 -12.15
CA THR A 36 27.29 39.66 -13.53
C THR A 36 27.48 41.17 -13.63
N GLN A 37 27.16 41.89 -12.54
CA GLN A 37 27.24 43.37 -12.51
C GLN A 37 28.23 43.86 -11.45
N VAL A 38 29.36 43.19 -11.32
CA VAL A 38 30.42 43.57 -10.34
C VAL A 38 30.99 44.92 -10.77
N LEU A 39 30.95 45.89 -9.87
CA LEU A 39 31.56 47.20 -10.09
C LEU A 39 33.06 47.16 -9.84
N ALA A 40 33.82 47.95 -10.63
CA ALA A 40 35.25 48.15 -10.39
C ALA A 40 35.48 48.72 -8.99
N ALA A 41 36.45 48.17 -8.27
CA ALA A 41 36.76 48.60 -6.88
C ALA A 41 37.38 50.02 -6.81
N ALA A 42 38.03 50.44 -7.93
CA ALA A 42 38.60 51.79 -8.06
C ALA A 42 38.52 52.24 -9.56
N GLY A 43 38.88 53.50 -9.85
CA GLY A 43 38.85 54.09 -11.16
C GLY A 43 40.08 53.78 -12.05
N ASP A 44 40.83 52.70 -11.75
CA ASP A 44 42.01 52.29 -12.48
C ASP A 44 41.73 51.10 -13.42
N GLU A 45 42.63 50.92 -14.38
CA GLU A 45 42.48 49.93 -15.44
C GLU A 45 42.51 48.47 -14.90
N VAL A 46 43.21 48.23 -13.81
CA VAL A 46 43.34 46.91 -13.19
C VAL A 46 42.01 46.51 -12.52
N SER A 47 41.44 47.43 -11.73
CA SER A 47 40.14 47.24 -11.13
C SER A 47 39.04 47.04 -12.15
N ALA A 48 39.07 47.78 -13.26
CA ALA A 48 38.11 47.61 -14.37
C ALA A 48 38.29 46.27 -15.07
N ALA A 49 39.52 45.84 -15.31
CA ALA A 49 39.80 44.56 -15.99
C ALA A 49 39.36 43.37 -15.08
N ILE A 50 39.57 43.45 -13.78
CA ILE A 50 39.12 42.40 -12.83
C ILE A 50 37.60 42.33 -12.77
N ALA A 51 36.90 43.46 -12.70
CA ALA A 51 35.45 43.49 -12.72
C ALA A 51 34.88 42.90 -14.02
N ALA A 52 35.48 43.20 -15.14
CA ALA A 52 35.09 42.60 -16.43
C ALA A 52 35.33 41.10 -16.49
N LEU A 53 36.45 40.61 -15.95
CA LEU A 53 36.76 39.19 -15.87
C LEU A 53 35.68 38.43 -15.03
N PHE A 54 35.35 38.91 -13.83
CA PHE A 54 34.30 38.33 -13.01
C PHE A 54 32.93 38.39 -13.65
N GLY A 55 32.58 39.48 -14.30
CA GLY A 55 31.33 39.62 -15.06
C GLY A 55 31.23 38.63 -16.21
N THR A 56 32.30 38.45 -16.99
CA THR A 56 32.34 37.45 -18.07
C THR A 56 32.21 36.02 -17.53
N HIS A 57 32.96 35.68 -16.50
CA HIS A 57 32.88 34.36 -15.89
C HIS A 57 31.47 34.08 -15.35
N ALA A 58 30.85 35.05 -14.68
CA ALA A 58 29.48 34.89 -14.18
C ALA A 58 28.47 34.70 -15.32
N GLN A 59 28.61 35.39 -16.47
CA GLN A 59 27.75 35.18 -17.64
C GLN A 59 27.92 33.79 -18.23
N GLU A 60 29.17 33.30 -18.34
CA GLU A 60 29.45 31.93 -18.80
C GLU A 60 28.85 30.90 -17.86
N TYR A 61 28.95 31.11 -16.55
CA TYR A 61 28.32 30.28 -15.54
C TYR A 61 26.79 30.25 -15.69
N GLN A 62 26.14 31.39 -15.89
CA GLN A 62 24.69 31.45 -16.08
C GLN A 62 24.26 30.69 -17.37
N ALA A 63 25.04 30.81 -18.46
CA ALA A 63 24.79 30.08 -19.69
C ALA A 63 24.92 28.53 -19.48
N LEU A 64 25.94 28.11 -18.74
CA LEU A 64 26.10 26.71 -18.36
C LEU A 64 24.95 26.23 -17.46
N SER A 65 24.58 27.03 -16.46
CA SER A 65 23.47 26.72 -15.54
C SER A 65 22.15 26.50 -16.29
N ALA A 66 21.84 27.31 -17.30
CA ALA A 66 20.66 27.12 -18.13
C ALA A 66 20.67 25.78 -18.89
N ARG A 67 21.83 25.36 -19.40
CA ARG A 67 21.98 24.06 -20.08
C ARG A 67 21.80 22.89 -19.10
N VAL A 68 22.39 23.01 -17.91
CA VAL A 68 22.27 22.01 -16.86
C VAL A 68 20.80 21.90 -16.41
N ALA A 69 20.08 23.01 -16.25
CA ALA A 69 18.67 23.00 -15.91
C ALA A 69 17.83 22.26 -16.96
N THR A 70 18.07 22.51 -18.26
CA THR A 70 17.38 21.80 -19.33
C THR A 70 17.67 20.29 -19.29
N PHE A 71 18.92 19.90 -19.08
CA PHE A 71 19.30 18.49 -18.95
C PHE A 71 18.61 17.85 -17.75
N HIS A 72 18.63 18.53 -16.60
CA HIS A 72 17.98 18.06 -15.38
C HIS A 72 16.48 17.82 -15.58
N GLU A 73 15.77 18.74 -16.20
CA GLU A 73 14.35 18.58 -16.52
C GLU A 73 14.09 17.41 -17.47
N GLN A 74 14.95 17.19 -18.47
CA GLN A 74 14.84 16.06 -19.37
C GLN A 74 15.06 14.74 -18.61
N PHE A 75 16.04 14.70 -17.73
CA PHE A 75 16.32 13.54 -16.89
C PHE A 75 15.14 13.20 -15.98
N VAL A 76 14.58 14.18 -15.27
CA VAL A 76 13.40 13.99 -14.41
C VAL A 76 12.20 13.47 -15.20
N ARG A 77 11.94 14.04 -16.39
CA ARG A 77 10.87 13.55 -17.28
C ARG A 77 11.09 12.10 -17.70
N SER A 78 12.31 11.74 -18.06
CA SER A 78 12.65 10.37 -18.47
C SER A 78 12.49 9.40 -17.31
N LEU A 79 12.90 9.79 -16.10
CA LEU A 79 12.74 8.98 -14.89
C LEU A 79 11.26 8.76 -14.53
N THR A 80 10.45 9.82 -14.61
CA THR A 80 9.00 9.73 -14.40
C THR A 80 8.33 8.81 -15.41
N ALA A 81 8.70 8.95 -16.70
CA ALA A 81 8.17 8.09 -17.75
C ALA A 81 8.56 6.62 -17.55
N ALA A 82 9.79 6.35 -17.14
CA ALA A 82 10.23 4.99 -16.82
C ALA A 82 9.42 4.40 -15.65
N GLY A 83 9.24 5.14 -14.56
CA GLY A 83 8.41 4.72 -13.42
C GLY A 83 6.98 4.37 -13.84
N SER A 84 6.35 5.20 -14.66
CA SER A 84 5.01 4.97 -15.19
C SER A 84 4.95 3.73 -16.10
N ALA A 85 5.97 3.50 -16.94
CA ALA A 85 6.04 2.32 -17.79
C ALA A 85 6.13 1.02 -16.97
N TYR A 86 6.92 1.01 -15.89
CA TYR A 86 6.97 -0.13 -14.97
C TYR A 86 5.63 -0.37 -14.28
N ALA A 87 4.97 0.67 -13.75
CA ALA A 87 3.67 0.53 -13.12
C ALA A 87 2.61 -0.03 -14.10
N THR A 88 2.61 0.43 -15.34
CA THR A 88 1.72 -0.07 -16.38
C THR A 88 2.00 -1.53 -16.73
N ALA A 89 3.27 -1.91 -16.85
CA ALA A 89 3.65 -3.30 -17.14
C ALA A 89 3.26 -4.25 -16.00
N GLU A 90 3.45 -3.85 -14.75
CA GLU A 90 3.02 -4.63 -13.59
C GLU A 90 1.50 -4.79 -13.54
N ALA A 91 0.75 -3.71 -13.75
CA ALA A 91 -0.71 -3.78 -13.82
C ALA A 91 -1.21 -4.69 -14.96
N ALA A 92 -0.58 -4.62 -16.13
CA ALA A 92 -0.91 -5.47 -17.26
C ALA A 92 -0.61 -6.96 -17.00
N ASN A 93 0.45 -7.26 -16.24
CA ASN A 93 0.80 -8.64 -15.90
C ASN A 93 -0.05 -9.21 -14.75
N ALA A 94 -0.47 -8.38 -13.80
CA ALA A 94 -1.31 -8.81 -12.68
C ALA A 94 -2.73 -9.21 -13.13
N SER A 95 -3.33 -8.44 -14.05
CA SER A 95 -4.72 -8.65 -14.48
C SER A 95 -5.00 -10.01 -15.15
N PRO A 96 -4.18 -10.51 -16.11
CA PRO A 96 -4.41 -11.83 -16.71
C PRO A 96 -4.25 -13.00 -15.75
N LEU A 97 -3.29 -12.90 -14.82
CA LEU A 97 -3.06 -13.94 -13.81
C LEU A 97 -4.23 -14.03 -12.82
N GLN A 98 -4.75 -12.89 -12.36
CA GLN A 98 -5.94 -12.86 -11.51
C GLN A 98 -7.18 -13.38 -12.20
N ALA A 99 -7.37 -13.05 -13.49
CA ALA A 99 -8.48 -13.56 -14.26
C ALA A 99 -8.41 -15.10 -14.44
N LEU A 100 -7.22 -15.63 -14.72
CA LEU A 100 -6.99 -17.08 -14.82
C LEU A 100 -7.22 -17.77 -13.46
N GLU A 101 -6.72 -17.20 -12.37
CA GLU A 101 -6.95 -17.71 -11.02
C GLU A 101 -8.45 -17.78 -10.71
N GLN A 102 -9.20 -16.71 -10.97
CA GLN A 102 -10.65 -16.65 -10.78
C GLN A 102 -11.38 -17.71 -11.62
N GLN A 103 -10.98 -17.91 -12.88
CA GLN A 103 -11.57 -18.92 -13.75
C GLN A 103 -11.31 -20.35 -13.25
N VAL A 104 -10.06 -20.63 -12.84
CA VAL A 104 -9.68 -21.95 -12.31
C VAL A 104 -10.40 -22.24 -11.01
N LEU A 105 -10.40 -21.29 -10.07
CA LEU A 105 -11.12 -21.42 -8.79
C LEU A 105 -12.63 -21.54 -9.03
N GLY A 106 -13.19 -20.79 -9.97
CA GLY A 106 -14.60 -20.90 -10.36
C GLY A 106 -14.95 -22.29 -10.85
N ALA A 107 -14.14 -22.87 -11.74
CA ALA A 107 -14.35 -24.22 -12.26
C ALA A 107 -14.24 -25.30 -11.16
N ILE A 108 -13.26 -25.20 -10.27
CA ILE A 108 -13.05 -26.13 -9.15
C ILE A 108 -14.19 -26.03 -8.13
N ASN A 109 -14.67 -24.81 -7.87
CA ASN A 109 -15.68 -24.54 -6.84
C ASN A 109 -17.13 -24.77 -7.34
N ALA A 110 -17.36 -24.73 -8.66
CA ALA A 110 -18.72 -24.80 -9.21
C ALA A 110 -19.55 -26.03 -8.73
N PRO A 111 -19.03 -27.28 -8.69
CA PRO A 111 -19.79 -28.41 -8.22
C PRO A 111 -20.18 -28.31 -6.74
N THR A 112 -19.23 -27.92 -5.89
CA THR A 112 -19.46 -27.83 -4.43
C THR A 112 -20.34 -26.63 -4.07
N GLN A 113 -20.23 -25.55 -4.83
CA GLN A 113 -21.10 -24.39 -4.67
C GLN A 113 -22.54 -24.72 -5.02
N LEU A 114 -22.74 -25.48 -6.12
CA LEU A 114 -24.09 -25.89 -6.57
C LEU A 114 -24.76 -26.85 -5.59
N TRP A 115 -24.01 -27.82 -5.05
CA TRP A 115 -24.61 -28.92 -4.28
C TRP A 115 -24.58 -28.67 -2.77
N LEU A 116 -23.58 -27.93 -2.26
CA LEU A 116 -23.33 -27.74 -0.85
C LEU A 116 -23.37 -26.24 -0.41
N GLY A 117 -23.55 -25.32 -1.37
CA GLY A 117 -23.60 -23.89 -1.10
C GLY A 117 -22.29 -23.28 -0.58
N ARG A 118 -21.18 -24.04 -0.71
CA ARG A 118 -19.85 -23.62 -0.22
C ARG A 118 -18.77 -23.94 -1.28
N PRO A 119 -17.74 -23.09 -1.41
CA PRO A 119 -16.61 -23.39 -2.28
C PRO A 119 -15.81 -24.59 -1.74
N LEU A 120 -15.14 -25.33 -2.61
CA LEU A 120 -14.18 -26.36 -2.23
C LEU A 120 -12.91 -25.73 -1.68
N ILE A 121 -12.40 -24.71 -2.37
CA ILE A 121 -11.20 -23.96 -2.05
C ILE A 121 -11.53 -22.47 -2.08
N GLY A 122 -11.15 -21.73 -1.03
CA GLY A 122 -11.32 -20.28 -0.95
C GLY A 122 -11.63 -19.83 0.46
N ASP A 123 -11.26 -18.61 0.78
CA ASP A 123 -11.56 -18.01 2.08
C ASP A 123 -13.02 -17.56 2.19
N GLY A 124 -13.54 -17.56 3.39
CA GLY A 124 -14.87 -17.01 3.69
C GLY A 124 -14.93 -15.50 3.55
N VAL A 125 -16.04 -14.99 3.08
CA VAL A 125 -16.28 -13.54 2.95
C VAL A 125 -16.31 -12.90 4.33
N HIS A 126 -15.68 -11.75 4.50
CA HIS A 126 -15.75 -10.98 5.75
C HIS A 126 -17.13 -10.31 5.91
N GLY A 127 -17.62 -10.27 7.13
CA GLY A 127 -18.82 -9.50 7.47
C GLY A 127 -18.59 -8.00 7.26
N ALA A 128 -19.61 -7.30 6.79
CA ALA A 128 -19.50 -5.87 6.52
C ALA A 128 -19.29 -5.07 7.82
N PRO A 129 -18.37 -4.10 7.85
CA PRO A 129 -18.13 -3.26 9.02
C PRO A 129 -19.39 -2.48 9.43
N GLY A 130 -19.61 -2.34 10.73
CA GLY A 130 -20.77 -1.60 11.29
C GLY A 130 -22.09 -2.34 11.24
N THR A 131 -22.13 -3.59 10.79
CA THR A 131 -23.37 -4.35 10.62
C THR A 131 -23.55 -5.52 11.58
N GLY A 132 -22.50 -5.93 12.27
CA GLY A 132 -22.52 -7.14 13.10
C GLY A 132 -22.75 -8.43 12.30
N GLN A 133 -22.58 -8.39 10.97
CA GLN A 133 -22.76 -9.58 10.13
C GLN A 133 -21.70 -10.64 10.42
N PRO A 134 -22.09 -11.94 10.38
CA PRO A 134 -21.14 -13.04 10.51
C PRO A 134 -20.16 -13.07 9.35
N GLY A 135 -18.94 -13.52 9.61
CA GLY A 135 -18.01 -13.94 8.58
C GLY A 135 -18.49 -15.23 7.88
N GLY A 136 -18.29 -15.31 6.58
CA GLY A 136 -18.62 -16.50 5.80
C GLY A 136 -17.73 -17.69 6.17
N ALA A 137 -18.23 -18.92 5.99
CA ALA A 137 -17.41 -20.10 6.14
C ALA A 137 -16.37 -20.22 5.03
N GLY A 138 -15.16 -20.68 5.36
CA GLY A 138 -14.12 -21.02 4.39
C GLY A 138 -14.48 -22.22 3.54
N GLY A 139 -13.64 -22.52 2.55
CA GLY A 139 -13.81 -23.67 1.66
C GLY A 139 -13.88 -25.00 2.41
N LEU A 140 -14.52 -25.98 1.79
CA LEU A 140 -14.68 -27.31 2.40
C LEU A 140 -13.33 -28.00 2.62
N LEU A 141 -12.43 -27.93 1.64
CA LEU A 141 -11.12 -28.56 1.71
C LEU A 141 -10.06 -27.59 2.25
N TRP A 142 -9.99 -26.39 1.69
CA TRP A 142 -8.97 -25.41 2.00
C TRP A 142 -9.54 -24.00 1.99
N GLY A 143 -9.27 -23.26 3.08
CA GLY A 143 -9.61 -21.84 3.20
C GLY A 143 -9.90 -21.43 4.64
N ASN A 144 -9.61 -20.19 4.95
CA ASN A 144 -9.88 -19.60 6.25
C ASN A 144 -11.34 -19.15 6.36
N GLY A 145 -11.88 -19.16 7.55
CA GLY A 145 -13.15 -18.49 7.81
C GLY A 145 -13.03 -16.98 7.66
N GLY A 146 -14.08 -16.32 7.18
CA GLY A 146 -14.17 -14.88 7.10
C GLY A 146 -14.27 -14.23 8.49
N ASN A 147 -13.73 -13.04 8.65
CA ASN A 147 -13.88 -12.29 9.91
C ASN A 147 -15.32 -11.78 10.06
N GLY A 148 -15.82 -11.72 11.29
CA GLY A 148 -17.08 -11.08 11.59
C GLY A 148 -17.02 -9.56 11.40
N GLY A 149 -18.13 -8.95 10.97
CA GLY A 149 -18.27 -7.52 10.85
C GLY A 149 -18.35 -6.83 12.21
N SER A 150 -17.78 -5.64 12.37
CA SER A 150 -17.97 -4.84 13.58
C SER A 150 -19.43 -4.48 13.77
N GLY A 151 -19.86 -4.33 15.00
CA GLY A 151 -21.20 -3.85 15.36
C GLY A 151 -21.27 -2.32 15.32
N ALA A 152 -22.46 -1.78 14.98
CA ALA A 152 -22.79 -0.39 15.21
C ALA A 152 -22.97 -0.10 16.72
N ALA A 153 -23.19 1.17 17.09
CA ALA A 153 -23.44 1.52 18.50
C ALA A 153 -24.62 0.72 19.08
N GLY A 154 -24.39 0.04 20.20
CA GLY A 154 -25.35 -0.86 20.84
C GLY A 154 -25.51 -2.24 20.18
N GLN A 155 -24.79 -2.53 19.10
CA GLN A 155 -24.87 -3.79 18.38
C GLN A 155 -23.61 -4.65 18.61
N VAL A 156 -23.83 -5.95 18.85
CA VAL A 156 -22.76 -6.94 19.00
C VAL A 156 -21.96 -7.10 17.70
N GLY A 157 -20.67 -7.36 17.83
CA GLY A 157 -19.85 -7.77 16.69
C GLY A 157 -20.30 -9.12 16.13
N GLY A 158 -20.18 -9.28 14.81
CA GLY A 158 -20.50 -10.52 14.13
C GLY A 158 -19.55 -11.65 14.51
N PRO A 159 -19.99 -12.93 14.56
CA PRO A 159 -19.11 -14.05 14.76
C PRO A 159 -18.18 -14.26 13.55
N GLY A 160 -16.98 -14.76 13.79
CA GLY A 160 -16.08 -15.23 12.74
C GLY A 160 -16.61 -16.51 12.09
N GLY A 161 -16.32 -16.67 10.79
CA GLY A 161 -16.67 -17.88 10.02
C GLY A 161 -15.78 -19.07 10.38
N ALA A 162 -16.30 -20.28 10.26
CA ALA A 162 -15.55 -21.51 10.45
C ALA A 162 -14.72 -21.85 9.21
N ALA A 163 -13.53 -22.42 9.38
CA ALA A 163 -12.81 -23.08 8.28
C ALA A 163 -13.44 -24.44 7.95
N GLY A 164 -12.97 -25.06 6.86
CA GLY A 164 -13.37 -26.44 6.48
C GLY A 164 -12.41 -27.49 7.04
N LEU A 165 -11.75 -28.25 6.16
CA LEU A 165 -10.78 -29.29 6.53
C LEU A 165 -9.45 -28.66 6.99
N PHE A 166 -8.91 -27.78 6.17
CA PHE A 166 -7.69 -27.01 6.44
C PHE A 166 -7.97 -25.51 6.41
N GLY A 167 -7.45 -24.78 7.40
CA GLY A 167 -7.53 -23.32 7.49
C GLY A 167 -7.87 -22.85 8.89
N ASN A 168 -7.67 -21.58 9.13
CA ASN A 168 -7.95 -20.95 10.41
C ASN A 168 -9.39 -20.42 10.47
N GLY A 169 -10.01 -20.44 11.61
CA GLY A 169 -11.26 -19.75 11.86
C GLY A 169 -11.10 -18.24 11.76
N GLY A 170 -12.14 -17.56 11.27
CA GLY A 170 -12.18 -16.11 11.20
C GLY A 170 -12.27 -15.48 12.60
N SER A 171 -11.71 -14.30 12.80
CA SER A 171 -11.87 -13.54 14.05
C SER A 171 -13.30 -13.01 14.20
N GLY A 172 -13.77 -12.88 15.42
CA GLY A 172 -15.00 -12.18 15.74
C GLY A 172 -14.87 -10.68 15.47
N GLY A 173 -15.96 -10.05 15.06
CA GLY A 173 -16.02 -8.60 14.86
C GLY A 173 -16.05 -7.86 16.20
N SER A 174 -15.53 -6.64 16.23
CA SER A 174 -15.62 -5.78 17.41
C SER A 174 -17.07 -5.36 17.68
N GLY A 175 -17.45 -5.32 18.95
CA GLY A 175 -18.73 -4.75 19.37
C GLY A 175 -18.77 -3.25 19.22
N GLY A 176 -19.94 -2.71 18.93
CA GLY A 176 -20.22 -1.28 19.02
C GLY A 176 -20.21 -0.78 20.46
N ALA A 177 -20.28 0.53 20.65
CA ALA A 177 -20.32 1.13 22.00
C ALA A 177 -21.45 0.49 22.86
N GLY A 178 -21.09 -0.01 24.04
CA GLY A 178 -22.02 -0.69 24.95
C GLY A 178 -22.36 -2.15 24.59
N ALA A 179 -21.73 -2.73 23.55
CA ALA A 179 -22.05 -4.07 23.07
C ALA A 179 -20.81 -4.98 23.06
N ALA A 180 -21.05 -6.27 23.13
CA ALA A 180 -19.99 -7.29 23.15
C ALA A 180 -19.36 -7.49 21.77
N GLY A 181 -18.09 -7.95 21.77
CA GLY A 181 -17.45 -8.49 20.58
C GLY A 181 -18.05 -9.81 20.15
N GLY A 182 -17.94 -10.12 18.85
CA GLY A 182 -18.34 -11.41 18.28
C GLY A 182 -17.40 -12.53 18.67
N VAL A 183 -17.90 -13.77 18.65
CA VAL A 183 -17.08 -14.95 18.89
C VAL A 183 -16.17 -15.26 17.71
N GLY A 184 -14.99 -15.85 17.95
CA GLY A 184 -14.12 -16.37 16.90
C GLY A 184 -14.71 -17.61 16.23
N GLY A 185 -14.42 -17.80 14.96
CA GLY A 185 -14.80 -18.99 14.19
C GLY A 185 -13.93 -20.20 14.54
N SER A 186 -14.45 -21.42 14.34
CA SER A 186 -13.66 -22.63 14.52
C SER A 186 -12.61 -22.82 13.44
N GLY A 187 -11.44 -23.33 13.83
CA GLY A 187 -10.39 -23.76 12.91
C GLY A 187 -10.78 -25.03 12.15
N GLY A 188 -9.97 -25.33 11.13
CA GLY A 188 -10.18 -26.48 10.26
C GLY A 188 -10.14 -27.80 11.02
N TRP A 189 -11.03 -28.72 10.64
CA TRP A 189 -11.19 -29.98 11.33
C TRP A 189 -9.90 -30.80 11.43
N LEU A 190 -9.08 -30.87 10.40
CA LEU A 190 -7.82 -31.62 10.39
C LEU A 190 -6.66 -30.76 10.89
N ASN A 191 -6.58 -29.53 10.45
CA ASN A 191 -5.53 -28.58 10.84
C ASN A 191 -6.00 -27.13 10.68
N GLY A 192 -5.87 -26.37 11.74
CA GLY A 192 -6.18 -24.94 11.77
C GLY A 192 -6.43 -24.41 13.17
N ASN A 193 -6.09 -23.16 13.40
CA ASN A 193 -6.34 -22.49 14.68
C ASN A 193 -7.77 -21.94 14.72
N GLY A 194 -8.34 -21.88 15.89
CA GLY A 194 -9.57 -21.11 16.11
C GLY A 194 -9.31 -19.62 15.92
N GLY A 195 -10.32 -18.89 15.46
CA GLY A 195 -10.25 -17.44 15.32
C GLY A 195 -10.28 -16.74 16.69
N ALA A 196 -9.64 -15.61 16.81
CA ALA A 196 -9.71 -14.77 18.02
C ALA A 196 -11.12 -14.21 18.23
N GLY A 197 -11.53 -14.01 19.47
CA GLY A 197 -12.74 -13.27 19.81
C GLY A 197 -12.61 -11.78 19.46
N GLY A 198 -13.71 -11.15 19.07
CA GLY A 198 -13.74 -9.72 18.80
C GLY A 198 -13.62 -8.87 20.07
N ALA A 199 -13.02 -7.70 19.97
CA ALA A 199 -12.98 -6.77 21.10
C ALA A 199 -14.39 -6.28 21.46
N GLY A 200 -14.68 -6.11 22.74
CA GLY A 200 -15.88 -5.39 23.18
C GLY A 200 -15.81 -3.92 22.82
N GLY A 201 -16.94 -3.30 22.58
CA GLY A 201 -17.05 -1.85 22.49
C GLY A 201 -16.84 -1.18 23.85
N LEU A 202 -16.89 0.15 23.89
CA LEU A 202 -16.81 0.90 25.14
C LEU A 202 -17.89 0.37 26.11
N PHE A 203 -17.49 -0.17 27.26
CA PHE A 203 -18.33 -0.86 28.26
C PHE A 203 -18.87 -2.23 27.81
N GLY A 204 -18.47 -2.76 26.64
CA GLY A 204 -18.83 -4.11 26.19
C GLY A 204 -17.79 -5.17 26.55
N ALA A 205 -18.22 -6.42 26.68
CA ALA A 205 -17.32 -7.54 26.86
C ALA A 205 -16.69 -7.98 25.56
N GLY A 206 -15.47 -8.53 25.62
CA GLY A 206 -14.86 -9.19 24.46
C GLY A 206 -15.59 -10.50 24.11
N GLY A 207 -15.54 -10.89 22.85
CA GLY A 207 -16.01 -12.18 22.39
C GLY A 207 -15.06 -13.32 22.76
N THR A 208 -15.55 -14.54 22.77
CA THR A 208 -14.74 -15.75 23.04
C THR A 208 -14.01 -16.18 21.78
N GLY A 209 -12.82 -16.75 21.94
CA GLY A 209 -12.10 -17.37 20.83
C GLY A 209 -12.79 -18.62 20.31
N GLY A 210 -12.54 -18.97 19.04
CA GLY A 210 -13.02 -20.18 18.40
C GLY A 210 -12.19 -21.41 18.80
N SER A 211 -12.75 -22.60 18.61
CA SER A 211 -12.02 -23.86 18.81
C SER A 211 -11.02 -24.12 17.69
N GLY A 212 -9.84 -24.63 18.02
CA GLY A 212 -8.89 -25.16 17.05
C GLY A 212 -9.35 -26.52 16.48
N GLY A 213 -8.78 -26.88 15.33
CA GLY A 213 -9.02 -28.20 14.71
C GLY A 213 -8.22 -29.33 15.40
N GLY A 214 -8.48 -30.57 15.01
CA GLY A 214 -7.88 -31.76 15.63
C GLY A 214 -6.36 -31.87 15.58
N GLY A 215 -5.72 -31.20 14.64
CA GLY A 215 -4.26 -31.08 14.53
C GLY A 215 -3.68 -29.79 15.13
N ALA A 216 -4.52 -28.87 15.55
CA ALA A 216 -4.11 -27.60 16.16
C ALA A 216 -3.92 -27.74 17.66
N THR A 217 -2.87 -27.13 18.18
CA THR A 217 -2.53 -27.15 19.62
C THR A 217 -3.16 -26.02 20.41
N THR A 218 -3.76 -25.03 19.74
CA THR A 218 -4.28 -23.81 20.39
C THR A 218 -5.65 -23.40 19.83
N GLY A 219 -6.57 -23.08 20.71
CA GLY A 219 -7.78 -22.32 20.41
C GLY A 219 -7.47 -20.86 20.17
N GLY A 220 -8.45 -20.08 19.71
CA GLY A 220 -8.33 -18.61 19.64
C GLY A 220 -8.52 -17.99 21.04
N ASP A 221 -7.80 -16.94 21.30
CA ASP A 221 -7.93 -16.08 22.50
C ASP A 221 -8.93 -14.96 22.25
#